data_8d0327f52a852e6baa1767d7603d6630
#
_entry.id   8d0327f52a852e6baa1767d7603d6630
#
_cell.length_a   1.000
_cell.length_b   1.000
_cell.length_c   1.000
_cell.angle_alpha   90.00
_cell.angle_beta   90.00
_cell.angle_gamma   90.00
#
_symmetry.space_group_name_H-M   'P 1'
#
loop_
_entity.id
_entity.type
_entity.pdbx_description
1 polymer ?
#
loop_
_entity_poly.entity_id
_entity_poly.type
_entity_poly.pdbx_seq_one_letter_code
_entity_poly.pdbx_strand_id
1 'polypeptide(L)'
;ASSNLVELASILHEAVNLPLKERDELFLKIDELEQKGEDLTRLTNLELSRNFITPFDREDIHSLITSIDNVADYLQGASSRMRLYQVGKITKSIRKLTEINLEACQNIDTAVKELRDLKKMKKITDACSRINKLEGKSDSVYDKAIAELFENETDAKNIIKYKEVLSVLESAADKCKGVASVLESI
;
A
#
# COMPACT_ATOMS: atom_id res chain seq x y z
N ALA A 1 1.19 4.42 -12.62
CA ALA A 1 1.63 4.06 -11.27
C ALA A 1 0.43 3.75 -10.37
N SER A 2 -0.44 4.74 -10.07
CA SER A 2 -1.56 4.54 -9.11
C SER A 2 -2.49 3.37 -9.43
N SER A 3 -2.88 3.18 -10.69
CA SER A 3 -3.70 2.01 -11.09
C SER A 3 -2.96 0.67 -10.96
N ASN A 4 -1.63 0.65 -11.15
CA ASN A 4 -0.79 -0.51 -10.91
C ASN A 4 -0.73 -0.84 -9.41
N LEU A 5 -0.66 0.18 -8.55
CA LEU A 5 -0.72 0.03 -7.10
C LEU A 5 -2.06 -0.57 -6.65
N VAL A 6 -3.19 -0.14 -7.23
CA VAL A 6 -4.51 -0.73 -6.94
C VAL A 6 -4.56 -2.21 -7.33
N GLU A 7 -4.01 -2.58 -8.49
CA GLU A 7 -3.95 -3.98 -8.93
C GLU A 7 -3.13 -4.81 -7.94
N LEU A 8 -1.96 -4.34 -7.52
CA LEU A 8 -1.09 -4.99 -6.54
C LEU A 8 -1.82 -5.20 -5.20
N ALA A 9 -2.45 -4.15 -4.65
CA ALA A 9 -3.21 -4.22 -3.40
C ALA A 9 -4.41 -5.17 -3.49
N SER A 10 -5.09 -5.21 -4.66
CA SER A 10 -6.21 -6.12 -4.91
C SER A 10 -5.77 -7.57 -4.89
N ILE A 11 -4.65 -7.90 -5.55
CA ILE A 11 -4.10 -9.25 -5.58
C ILE A 11 -3.63 -9.68 -4.20
N LEU A 12 -3.02 -8.78 -3.42
CA LEU A 12 -2.63 -9.08 -2.04
C LEU A 12 -3.86 -9.41 -1.18
N HIS A 13 -4.94 -8.61 -1.30
CA HIS A 13 -6.18 -8.87 -0.58
C HIS A 13 -6.85 -10.18 -1.03
N GLU A 14 -6.80 -10.50 -2.31
CA GLU A 14 -7.27 -11.80 -2.83
C GLU A 14 -6.45 -12.95 -2.25
N ALA A 15 -5.11 -12.88 -2.31
CA ALA A 15 -4.21 -13.92 -1.85
C ALA A 15 -4.43 -14.29 -0.37
N VAL A 16 -4.66 -13.31 0.52
CA VAL A 16 -4.90 -13.61 1.94
C VAL A 16 -6.26 -14.28 2.21
N ASN A 17 -7.14 -14.32 1.23
CA ASN A 17 -8.43 -15.02 1.31
C ASN A 17 -8.39 -16.43 0.70
N LEU A 18 -7.27 -16.83 0.09
CA LEU A 18 -7.08 -18.15 -0.51
C LEU A 18 -6.36 -19.12 0.44
N PRO A 19 -6.50 -20.45 0.20
CA PRO A 19 -5.68 -21.47 0.86
C PRO A 19 -4.20 -21.26 0.57
N LEU A 20 -3.31 -21.69 1.49
CA LEU A 20 -1.86 -21.51 1.40
C LEU A 20 -1.28 -21.92 0.04
N LYS A 21 -1.72 -23.06 -0.50
CA LYS A 21 -1.22 -23.63 -1.76
C LYS A 21 -1.54 -22.82 -3.01
N GLU A 22 -2.52 -21.94 -2.93
CA GLU A 22 -3.01 -21.12 -4.06
C GLU A 22 -2.45 -19.70 -4.03
N ARG A 23 -1.71 -19.32 -2.96
CA ARG A 23 -1.18 -17.96 -2.78
C ARG A 23 0.09 -17.68 -3.57
N ASP A 24 0.91 -18.70 -3.80
CA ASP A 24 2.26 -18.51 -4.35
C ASP A 24 2.25 -17.86 -5.73
N GLU A 25 1.32 -18.24 -6.61
CA GLU A 25 1.16 -17.62 -7.94
C GLU A 25 0.78 -16.13 -7.82
N LEU A 26 -0.10 -15.79 -6.88
CA LEU A 26 -0.49 -14.41 -6.65
C LEU A 26 0.65 -13.58 -6.03
N PHE A 27 1.45 -14.18 -5.16
CA PHE A 27 2.62 -13.51 -4.59
C PHE A 27 3.69 -13.24 -5.66
N LEU A 28 3.90 -14.15 -6.62
CA LEU A 28 4.78 -13.89 -7.77
C LEU A 28 4.25 -12.75 -8.64
N LYS A 29 2.93 -12.69 -8.85
CA LYS A 29 2.33 -11.59 -9.60
C LYS A 29 2.46 -10.24 -8.88
N ILE A 30 2.47 -10.22 -7.54
CA ILE A 30 2.76 -9.03 -6.76
C ILE A 30 4.20 -8.55 -7.00
N ASP A 31 5.18 -9.48 -7.03
CA ASP A 31 6.58 -9.14 -7.33
C ASP A 31 6.70 -8.52 -8.75
N GLU A 32 5.97 -9.04 -9.76
CA GLU A 32 5.94 -8.49 -11.11
C GLU A 32 5.32 -7.09 -11.17
N LEU A 33 4.26 -6.85 -10.38
CA LEU A 33 3.58 -5.54 -10.35
C LEU A 33 4.40 -4.49 -9.61
N GLU A 34 5.13 -4.88 -8.57
CA GLU A 34 6.07 -3.99 -7.87
C GLU A 34 7.19 -3.58 -8.84
N GLN A 35 7.84 -4.53 -9.52
CA GLN A 35 8.88 -4.24 -10.49
C GLN A 35 8.38 -3.32 -11.62
N LYS A 36 7.15 -3.52 -12.08
CA LYS A 36 6.50 -2.61 -13.04
C LYS A 36 6.27 -1.22 -12.44
N GLY A 37 5.97 -1.12 -11.16
CA GLY A 37 5.84 0.15 -10.41
C GLY A 37 7.17 0.90 -10.39
N GLU A 38 8.26 0.22 -10.05
CA GLU A 38 9.62 0.77 -10.06
C GLU A 38 10.01 1.27 -11.45
N ASP A 39 9.74 0.50 -12.50
CA ASP A 39 9.97 0.93 -13.89
C ASP A 39 9.17 2.19 -14.26
N LEU A 40 7.92 2.29 -13.84
CA LEU A 40 7.09 3.49 -14.07
C LEU A 40 7.66 4.71 -13.32
N THR A 41 8.15 4.52 -12.11
CA THR A 41 8.81 5.56 -11.30
C THR A 41 10.07 6.04 -11.99
N ARG A 42 10.92 5.13 -12.46
CA ARG A 42 12.14 5.44 -13.22
C ARG A 42 11.85 6.19 -14.53
N LEU A 43 10.85 5.75 -15.29
CA LEU A 43 10.43 6.41 -16.52
C LEU A 43 9.88 7.82 -16.26
N THR A 44 9.07 7.99 -15.23
CA THR A 44 8.54 9.31 -14.85
C THR A 44 9.67 10.27 -14.51
N ASN A 45 10.65 9.84 -13.71
CA ASN A 45 11.81 10.65 -13.35
C ASN A 45 12.67 11.01 -14.57
N LEU A 46 12.81 10.08 -15.53
CA LEU A 46 13.52 10.34 -16.78
C LEU A 46 12.78 11.40 -17.61
N GLU A 47 11.47 11.31 -17.74
CA GLU A 47 10.66 12.31 -18.46
C GLU A 47 10.71 13.68 -17.77
N LEU A 48 10.67 13.74 -16.44
CA LEU A 48 10.87 14.97 -15.68
C LEU A 48 12.24 15.62 -15.97
N SER A 49 13.29 14.82 -16.18
CA SER A 49 14.64 15.35 -16.49
C SER A 49 14.73 15.95 -17.90
N ARG A 50 13.89 15.51 -18.83
CA ARG A 50 13.90 15.91 -20.25
C ARG A 50 12.95 17.03 -20.59
N ASN A 51 11.85 17.18 -19.83
CA ASN A 51 10.81 18.13 -20.10
C ASN A 51 10.87 19.32 -19.13
N PHE A 52 10.98 20.55 -19.67
CA PHE A 52 11.03 21.78 -18.86
C PHE A 52 9.64 22.28 -18.48
N ILE A 53 8.60 21.87 -19.19
CA ILE A 53 7.23 22.30 -18.95
C ILE A 53 6.45 21.14 -18.38
N THR A 54 5.96 21.27 -17.15
CA THR A 54 5.15 20.30 -16.42
C THR A 54 3.84 20.94 -15.98
N PRO A 55 2.74 20.16 -15.83
CA PRO A 55 1.43 20.71 -15.45
C PRO A 55 1.38 21.28 -14.03
N PHE A 56 2.27 20.84 -13.14
CA PHE A 56 2.50 21.36 -11.78
C PHE A 56 3.98 21.16 -11.41
N ASP A 57 4.39 21.53 -10.21
CA ASP A 57 5.78 21.54 -9.83
C ASP A 57 6.45 20.17 -10.03
N ARG A 58 7.67 20.17 -10.52
CA ARG A 58 8.44 18.93 -10.82
C ARG A 58 8.79 18.17 -9.56
N GLU A 59 9.07 18.90 -8.48
CA GLU A 59 9.39 18.29 -7.18
C GLU A 59 8.16 17.59 -6.60
N ASP A 60 6.96 18.16 -6.82
CA ASP A 60 5.71 17.54 -6.40
C ASP A 60 5.43 16.25 -7.18
N ILE A 61 5.67 16.25 -8.51
CA ILE A 61 5.51 15.04 -9.33
C ILE A 61 6.50 13.96 -8.87
N HIS A 62 7.76 14.34 -8.63
CA HIS A 62 8.79 13.41 -8.14
C HIS A 62 8.41 12.85 -6.77
N SER A 63 7.98 13.70 -5.85
CA SER A 63 7.54 13.30 -4.51
C SER A 63 6.34 12.38 -4.56
N LEU A 64 5.38 12.67 -5.42
CA LEU A 64 4.16 11.86 -5.58
C LEU A 64 4.48 10.45 -6.12
N ILE A 65 5.27 10.37 -7.20
CA ILE A 65 5.61 9.07 -7.79
C ILE A 65 6.42 8.20 -6.82
N THR A 66 7.39 8.80 -6.12
CA THR A 66 8.21 8.12 -5.12
C THR A 66 7.37 7.65 -3.92
N SER A 67 6.40 8.46 -3.47
CA SER A 67 5.51 8.08 -2.38
C SER A 67 4.58 6.92 -2.77
N ILE A 68 4.09 6.88 -4.02
CA ILE A 68 3.28 5.76 -4.55
C ILE A 68 4.11 4.48 -4.61
N ASP A 69 5.35 4.57 -5.06
CA ASP A 69 6.31 3.46 -5.14
C ASP A 69 6.57 2.85 -3.76
N ASN A 70 6.82 3.70 -2.76
CA ASN A 70 6.98 3.27 -1.37
C ASN A 70 5.79 2.45 -0.84
N VAL A 71 4.55 2.78 -1.22
CA VAL A 71 3.38 1.96 -0.82
C VAL A 71 3.46 0.57 -1.46
N ALA A 72 3.82 0.50 -2.75
CA ALA A 72 3.97 -0.78 -3.46
C ALA A 72 5.03 -1.67 -2.81
N ASP A 73 6.19 -1.10 -2.43
CA ASP A 73 7.29 -1.78 -1.73
C ASP A 73 6.82 -2.42 -0.42
N TYR A 74 6.07 -1.67 0.39
CA TYR A 74 5.56 -2.19 1.66
C TYR A 74 4.52 -3.30 1.46
N LEU A 75 3.63 -3.19 0.50
CA LEU A 75 2.65 -4.24 0.18
C LEU A 75 3.32 -5.49 -0.38
N GLN A 76 4.31 -5.35 -1.27
CA GLN A 76 5.14 -6.46 -1.74
C GLN A 76 5.94 -7.06 -0.57
N GLY A 77 6.51 -6.23 0.30
CA GLY A 77 7.19 -6.67 1.51
C GLY A 77 6.31 -7.53 2.43
N ALA A 78 5.00 -7.25 2.52
CA ALA A 78 4.06 -8.08 3.27
C ALA A 78 3.86 -9.46 2.62
N SER A 79 3.66 -9.52 1.29
CA SER A 79 3.52 -10.77 0.55
C SER A 79 4.80 -11.62 0.64
N SER A 80 5.96 -10.99 0.50
CA SER A 80 7.27 -11.63 0.62
C SER A 80 7.47 -12.26 2.00
N ARG A 81 7.12 -11.56 3.09
CA ARG A 81 7.19 -12.13 4.45
C ARG A 81 6.22 -13.28 4.65
N MET A 82 4.99 -13.18 4.15
CA MET A 82 4.01 -14.28 4.24
C MET A 82 4.50 -15.52 3.52
N ARG A 83 5.14 -15.36 2.35
CA ARG A 83 5.74 -16.46 1.58
C ARG A 83 6.96 -17.03 2.27
N LEU A 84 7.94 -16.18 2.64
CA LEU A 84 9.21 -16.60 3.25
C LEU A 84 9.00 -17.33 4.58
N TYR A 85 8.07 -16.83 5.40
CA TYR A 85 7.77 -17.43 6.71
C TYR A 85 6.73 -18.54 6.63
N GLN A 86 6.21 -18.84 5.44
CA GLN A 86 5.16 -19.83 5.22
C GLN A 86 3.98 -19.65 6.19
N VAL A 87 3.41 -18.45 6.18
CA VAL A 87 2.28 -18.10 7.06
C VAL A 87 1.03 -18.86 6.62
N GLY A 88 0.77 -20.00 7.25
CA GLY A 88 -0.33 -20.90 6.87
C GLY A 88 -1.70 -20.30 7.21
N LYS A 89 -1.88 -19.85 8.46
CA LYS A 89 -3.14 -19.31 8.94
C LYS A 89 -3.17 -17.78 8.80
N ILE A 90 -4.07 -17.27 7.96
CA ILE A 90 -4.32 -15.84 7.88
C ILE A 90 -5.33 -15.44 8.96
N THR A 91 -4.94 -14.48 9.79
CA THR A 91 -5.81 -13.94 10.86
C THR A 91 -6.85 -12.98 10.30
N LYS A 92 -7.90 -12.71 11.09
CA LYS A 92 -8.90 -11.69 10.74
C LYS A 92 -8.26 -10.30 10.60
N SER A 93 -7.25 -10.00 11.45
CA SER A 93 -6.54 -8.72 11.42
C SER A 93 -5.71 -8.55 10.16
N ILE A 94 -5.01 -9.58 9.67
CA ILE A 94 -4.29 -9.54 8.40
C ILE A 94 -5.26 -9.24 7.24
N ARG A 95 -6.40 -9.96 7.16
CA ARG A 95 -7.43 -9.68 6.15
C ARG A 95 -7.95 -8.24 6.24
N LYS A 96 -8.18 -7.75 7.45
CA LYS A 96 -8.69 -6.39 7.65
C LYS A 96 -7.66 -5.33 7.24
N LEU A 97 -6.38 -5.53 7.55
CA LEU A 97 -5.32 -4.62 7.14
C LEU A 97 -5.14 -4.60 5.61
N THR A 98 -5.21 -5.77 4.93
CA THR A 98 -5.15 -5.79 3.45
C THR A 98 -6.37 -5.13 2.80
N GLU A 99 -7.56 -5.27 3.38
CA GLU A 99 -8.78 -4.56 2.94
C GLU A 99 -8.63 -3.04 3.08
N ILE A 100 -8.10 -2.57 4.22
CA ILE A 100 -7.84 -1.14 4.48
C ILE A 100 -6.83 -0.59 3.47
N ASN A 101 -5.73 -1.30 3.24
CA ASN A 101 -4.72 -0.91 2.27
C ASN A 101 -5.28 -0.83 0.84
N LEU A 102 -6.12 -1.80 0.44
CA LEU A 102 -6.78 -1.77 -0.87
C LEU A 102 -7.68 -0.52 -1.01
N GLU A 103 -8.50 -0.23 0.00
CA GLU A 103 -9.35 0.96 0.00
C GLU A 103 -8.53 2.25 -0.05
N ALA A 104 -7.40 2.32 0.67
CA ALA A 104 -6.48 3.46 0.64
C ALA A 104 -5.87 3.65 -0.75
N CYS A 105 -5.38 2.57 -1.39
CA CYS A 105 -4.84 2.60 -2.75
C CYS A 105 -5.88 3.04 -3.79
N GLN A 106 -7.14 2.64 -3.66
CA GLN A 106 -8.24 3.09 -4.52
C GLN A 106 -8.50 4.59 -4.37
N ASN A 107 -8.41 5.13 -3.15
CA ASN A 107 -8.53 6.58 -2.92
C ASN A 107 -7.32 7.35 -3.47
N ILE A 108 -6.11 6.80 -3.39
CA ILE A 108 -4.92 7.36 -4.05
C ILE A 108 -5.13 7.43 -5.57
N ASP A 109 -5.56 6.35 -6.20
CA ASP A 109 -5.81 6.30 -7.64
C ASP A 109 -6.89 7.30 -8.08
N THR A 110 -7.94 7.44 -7.27
CA THR A 110 -8.99 8.45 -7.49
C THR A 110 -8.40 9.87 -7.45
N ALA A 111 -7.64 10.21 -6.42
CA ALA A 111 -7.04 11.54 -6.28
C ALA A 111 -6.04 11.85 -7.41
N VAL A 112 -5.18 10.90 -7.76
CA VAL A 112 -4.20 11.06 -8.86
C VAL A 112 -4.88 11.28 -10.21
N LYS A 113 -5.97 10.58 -10.49
CA LYS A 113 -6.74 10.77 -11.74
C LYS A 113 -7.40 12.14 -11.81
N GLU A 114 -7.84 12.69 -10.69
CA GLU A 114 -8.47 14.00 -10.64
C GLU A 114 -7.45 15.17 -10.71
N LEU A 115 -6.14 14.93 -10.51
CA LEU A 115 -5.10 15.96 -10.71
C LEU A 115 -5.06 16.54 -12.13
N ARG A 116 -5.62 15.84 -13.12
CA ARG A 116 -5.75 16.33 -14.50
C ARG A 116 -6.70 17.53 -14.63
N ASP A 117 -7.58 17.73 -13.66
CA ASP A 117 -8.57 18.80 -13.63
C ASP A 117 -8.62 19.44 -12.24
N LEU A 118 -7.77 20.44 -12.04
CA LEU A 118 -7.66 21.17 -10.76
C LEU A 118 -8.97 21.85 -10.30
N LYS A 119 -10.01 21.93 -11.16
CA LYS A 119 -11.34 22.35 -10.72
C LYS A 119 -12.02 21.36 -9.79
N LYS A 120 -11.47 20.15 -9.66
CA LYS A 120 -12.01 19.05 -8.84
C LYS A 120 -11.27 18.88 -7.51
N MET A 121 -10.61 19.92 -7.00
CA MET A 121 -9.88 19.90 -5.73
C MET A 121 -10.66 19.24 -4.58
N LYS A 122 -11.98 19.47 -4.52
CA LYS A 122 -12.83 18.84 -3.49
C LYS A 122 -12.74 17.31 -3.49
N LYS A 123 -12.69 16.67 -4.66
CA LYS A 123 -12.58 15.20 -4.73
C LYS A 123 -11.23 14.69 -4.25
N ILE A 124 -10.16 15.46 -4.52
CA ILE A 124 -8.81 15.14 -4.03
C ILE A 124 -8.79 15.25 -2.52
N THR A 125 -9.27 16.36 -1.95
CA THR A 125 -9.36 16.56 -0.49
C THR A 125 -10.22 15.50 0.19
N ASP A 126 -11.36 15.12 -0.40
CA ASP A 126 -12.23 14.07 0.12
C ASP A 126 -11.53 12.72 0.12
N ALA A 127 -10.76 12.39 -0.93
CA ALA A 127 -9.96 11.17 -1.00
C ALA A 127 -8.83 11.15 0.05
N CYS A 128 -8.09 12.24 0.20
CA CYS A 128 -7.05 12.39 1.23
C CYS A 128 -7.63 12.25 2.65
N SER A 129 -8.78 12.86 2.92
CA SER A 129 -9.49 12.70 4.19
C SER A 129 -9.89 11.24 4.48
N ARG A 130 -10.28 10.48 3.44
CA ARG A 130 -10.57 9.04 3.59
C ARG A 130 -9.32 8.23 3.88
N ILE A 131 -8.21 8.52 3.19
CA ILE A 131 -6.93 7.85 3.43
C ILE A 131 -6.48 8.07 4.89
N ASN A 132 -6.55 9.30 5.41
CA ASN A 132 -6.21 9.60 6.79
C ASN A 132 -7.09 8.84 7.81
N LYS A 133 -8.38 8.66 7.52
CA LYS A 133 -9.28 7.85 8.36
C LYS A 133 -8.96 6.36 8.29
N LEU A 134 -8.52 5.86 7.13
CA LEU A 134 -8.15 4.46 6.93
C LEU A 134 -6.85 4.13 7.66
N GLU A 135 -5.88 5.04 7.66
CA GLU A 135 -4.66 4.89 8.46
C GLU A 135 -4.99 4.79 9.96
N GLY A 136 -5.80 5.69 10.54
CA GLY A 136 -6.20 5.58 11.94
C GLY A 136 -6.99 4.30 12.29
N LYS A 137 -7.72 3.72 11.31
CA LYS A 137 -8.32 2.39 11.47
C LYS A 137 -7.26 1.29 11.43
N SER A 138 -6.25 1.43 10.57
CA SER A 138 -5.13 0.49 10.47
C SER A 138 -4.39 0.40 11.79
N ASP A 139 -4.04 1.53 12.40
CA ASP A 139 -3.41 1.59 13.72
C ASP A 139 -4.22 0.84 14.77
N SER A 140 -5.52 1.12 14.84
CA SER A 140 -6.41 0.47 15.82
C SER A 140 -6.50 -1.04 15.62
N VAL A 141 -6.50 -1.52 14.37
CA VAL A 141 -6.50 -2.96 14.05
C VAL A 141 -5.16 -3.58 14.40
N TYR A 142 -4.06 -2.90 14.12
CA TYR A 142 -2.71 -3.34 14.43
C TYR A 142 -2.51 -3.47 15.94
N ASP A 143 -2.78 -2.42 16.72
CA ASP A 143 -2.60 -2.41 18.17
C ASP A 143 -3.37 -3.56 18.84
N LYS A 144 -4.64 -3.74 18.44
CA LYS A 144 -5.46 -4.84 18.94
C LYS A 144 -4.88 -6.20 18.55
N ALA A 145 -4.43 -6.35 17.29
CA ALA A 145 -3.86 -7.61 16.80
C ALA A 145 -2.56 -7.97 17.53
N ILE A 146 -1.71 -6.98 17.83
CA ILE A 146 -0.47 -7.18 18.60
C ILE A 146 -0.79 -7.58 20.03
N ALA A 147 -1.73 -6.91 20.69
CA ALA A 147 -2.14 -7.27 22.05
C ALA A 147 -2.65 -8.73 22.13
N GLU A 148 -3.57 -9.11 21.20
CA GLU A 148 -4.10 -10.47 21.11
C GLU A 148 -3.00 -11.51 20.80
N LEU A 149 -2.02 -11.15 19.96
CA LEU A 149 -0.90 -12.02 19.61
C LEU A 149 -0.03 -12.33 20.83
N PHE A 150 0.34 -11.31 21.60
CA PHE A 150 1.20 -11.49 22.79
C PHE A 150 0.46 -12.15 23.97
N GLU A 151 -0.86 -12.02 24.04
CA GLU A 151 -1.67 -12.67 25.08
C GLU A 151 -1.89 -14.16 24.80
N ASN A 152 -2.12 -14.54 23.53
CA ASN A 152 -2.64 -15.87 23.20
C ASN A 152 -1.63 -16.80 22.51
N GLU A 153 -0.54 -16.26 21.94
CA GLU A 153 0.46 -17.09 21.25
C GLU A 153 1.64 -17.39 22.19
N THR A 154 2.04 -18.63 22.24
CA THR A 154 3.13 -19.13 23.08
C THR A 154 4.40 -19.46 22.31
N ASP A 155 4.29 -19.70 21.00
CA ASP A 155 5.44 -19.98 20.15
C ASP A 155 6.10 -18.67 19.69
N ALA A 156 7.32 -18.42 20.16
CA ALA A 156 8.09 -17.23 19.83
C ALA A 156 8.29 -17.04 18.31
N LYS A 157 8.41 -18.14 17.53
CA LYS A 157 8.53 -18.05 16.07
C LYS A 157 7.24 -17.53 15.44
N ASN A 158 6.10 -17.96 15.93
CA ASN A 158 4.80 -17.47 15.47
C ASN A 158 4.61 -16.02 15.84
N ILE A 159 4.99 -15.61 17.07
CA ILE A 159 4.93 -14.22 17.49
C ILE A 159 5.72 -13.33 16.51
N ILE A 160 6.96 -13.71 16.18
CA ILE A 160 7.81 -12.96 15.25
C ILE A 160 7.17 -12.90 13.87
N LYS A 161 6.74 -14.03 13.29
CA LYS A 161 6.14 -14.10 11.97
C LYS A 161 4.93 -13.17 11.82
N TYR A 162 3.98 -13.32 12.75
CA TYR A 162 2.73 -12.53 12.68
C TYR A 162 2.97 -11.07 13.00
N LYS A 163 3.83 -10.75 13.96
CA LYS A 163 4.20 -9.38 14.29
C LYS A 163 4.78 -8.67 13.07
N GLU A 164 5.71 -9.29 12.35
CA GLU A 164 6.33 -8.68 11.18
C GLU A 164 5.35 -8.47 10.02
N VAL A 165 4.46 -9.42 9.77
CA VAL A 165 3.43 -9.26 8.73
C VAL A 165 2.45 -8.14 9.09
N LEU A 166 1.98 -8.11 10.35
CA LEU A 166 1.08 -7.06 10.82
C LEU A 166 1.73 -5.69 10.74
N SER A 167 3.00 -5.57 11.19
CA SER A 167 3.74 -4.31 11.18
C SER A 167 3.93 -3.76 9.75
N VAL A 168 4.31 -4.60 8.79
CA VAL A 168 4.52 -4.11 7.42
C VAL A 168 3.21 -3.71 6.74
N LEU A 169 2.08 -4.36 7.06
CA LEU A 169 0.76 -3.99 6.55
C LEU A 169 0.25 -2.67 7.14
N GLU A 170 0.49 -2.42 8.43
CA GLU A 170 0.22 -1.13 9.08
C GLU A 170 1.10 -0.03 8.46
N SER A 171 2.40 -0.27 8.33
CA SER A 171 3.32 0.68 7.71
C SER A 171 2.95 1.01 6.25
N ALA A 172 2.36 0.07 5.50
CA ALA A 172 1.83 0.35 4.16
C ALA A 172 0.69 1.38 4.21
N ALA A 173 -0.20 1.30 5.21
CA ALA A 173 -1.27 2.29 5.40
C ALA A 173 -0.70 3.67 5.80
N ASP A 174 0.34 3.71 6.63
CA ASP A 174 1.07 4.95 6.95
C ASP A 174 1.71 5.56 5.68
N LYS A 175 2.29 4.75 4.79
CA LYS A 175 2.79 5.23 3.50
C LYS A 175 1.67 5.79 2.61
N CYS A 176 0.46 5.21 2.64
CA CYS A 176 -0.70 5.78 1.94
C CYS A 176 -1.04 7.19 2.46
N LYS A 177 -0.96 7.44 3.78
CA LYS A 177 -1.10 8.77 4.38
C LYS A 177 -0.01 9.73 3.90
N GLY A 178 1.23 9.24 3.75
CA GLY A 178 2.32 10.00 3.13
C GLY A 178 1.96 10.48 1.72
N VAL A 179 1.35 9.62 0.88
CA VAL A 179 0.86 10.00 -0.46
C VAL A 179 -0.23 11.07 -0.35
N ALA A 180 -1.17 10.92 0.60
CA ALA A 180 -2.22 11.94 0.80
C ALA A 180 -1.63 13.31 1.18
N SER A 181 -0.60 13.34 2.02
CA SER A 181 0.09 14.59 2.39
C SER A 181 0.76 15.26 1.18
N VAL A 182 1.35 14.50 0.28
CA VAL A 182 1.91 15.03 -0.97
C VAL A 182 0.80 15.57 -1.88
N LEU A 183 -0.32 14.84 -2.02
CA LEU A 183 -1.48 15.28 -2.82
C LEU A 183 -2.12 16.57 -2.29
N GLU A 184 -2.11 16.79 -0.98
CA GLU A 184 -2.61 18.01 -0.33
C GLU A 184 -1.67 19.21 -0.52
N SER A 185 -0.39 18.98 -0.83
CA SER A 185 0.60 20.05 -1.08
C SER A 185 0.59 20.55 -2.53
N ILE A 186 0.06 19.79 -3.49
CA ILE A 186 -0.10 20.16 -4.90
C ILE A 186 -1.29 21.14 -5.08
#